data_110b99af3e1c3a8c5e509761b01bf218
#
_entry.id   110b99af3e1c3a8c5e509761b01bf218
#
_cell.length_a   1.000
_cell.length_b   1.000
_cell.length_c   1.000
_cell.angle_alpha   90.00
_cell.angle_beta   90.00
_cell.angle_gamma   90.00
#
_symmetry.space_group_name_H-M   'P 1'
#
loop_
_entity.id
_entity.type
_entity.pdbx_description
1 polymer ?
#
loop_
_entity_poly.entity_id
_entity_poly.type
_entity_poly.pdbx_seq_one_letter_code
_entity_poly.pdbx_strand_id
1 'polypeptide(L)'
;MKLSQCAISAAAVLGFAAIIQTLPTQAATSAATAVGSCLANTTEADVNLRKRPLAMRNEGATAVYVSCAAQYGFNPDVVESATVVAINTNAAPVEFTCTLVDGALIASDLIFFYPKTITLPSNGAAVMNWFASDNGGTTFTGFENFSCLLPPGVEIDIVGFTYY
;
A
#
# COMPACT_ATOMS: atom_id res chain seq x y z
N MET A 1 -66.20 -29.09 52.27
CA MET A 1 -65.95 -28.08 51.26
C MET A 1 -64.47 -27.74 51.33
N LYS A 2 -63.64 -28.17 50.33
CA LYS A 2 -62.20 -27.87 50.25
C LYS A 2 -62.01 -26.97 49.08
N LEU A 3 -61.53 -25.73 49.29
CA LEU A 3 -61.17 -24.79 48.26
C LEU A 3 -59.77 -25.15 47.77
N SER A 4 -59.70 -25.40 46.46
CA SER A 4 -58.46 -25.63 45.77
C SER A 4 -57.85 -24.30 45.31
N GLN A 5 -56.65 -23.97 45.78
CA GLN A 5 -55.90 -22.81 45.36
C GLN A 5 -55.19 -23.12 44.05
N CYS A 6 -55.49 -22.36 43.04
CA CYS A 6 -54.77 -22.40 41.74
C CYS A 6 -53.54 -21.52 41.82
N ALA A 7 -52.35 -22.13 41.75
CA ALA A 7 -51.07 -21.42 41.66
C ALA A 7 -50.80 -20.98 40.21
N ILE A 8 -50.70 -19.69 39.99
CA ILE A 8 -50.28 -19.10 38.73
C ILE A 8 -48.76 -19.05 38.71
N SER A 9 -48.16 -19.86 37.84
CA SER A 9 -46.72 -19.81 37.58
C SER A 9 -46.39 -18.70 36.58
N ALA A 10 -45.73 -17.66 37.04
CA ALA A 10 -45.16 -16.62 36.16
C ALA A 10 -43.90 -17.14 35.48
N ALA A 11 -43.98 -17.36 34.18
CA ALA A 11 -42.80 -17.66 33.36
C ALA A 11 -42.01 -16.38 33.08
N ALA A 12 -40.81 -16.28 33.66
CA ALA A 12 -39.85 -15.20 33.37
C ALA A 12 -39.21 -15.47 32.01
N VAL A 13 -39.56 -14.65 31.00
CA VAL A 13 -38.88 -14.65 29.71
C VAL A 13 -37.57 -13.87 29.88
N LEU A 14 -36.45 -14.59 30.01
CA LEU A 14 -35.13 -14.04 29.94
C LEU A 14 -34.80 -13.67 28.48
N GLY A 15 -34.92 -12.38 28.14
CA GLY A 15 -34.48 -11.84 26.87
C GLY A 15 -32.96 -11.88 26.78
N PHE A 16 -32.41 -12.77 25.97
CA PHE A 16 -31.04 -12.75 25.58
C PHE A 16 -30.82 -11.55 24.64
N ALA A 17 -30.32 -10.44 25.16
CA ALA A 17 -29.77 -9.37 24.35
C ALA A 17 -28.46 -9.88 23.73
N ALA A 18 -28.49 -10.28 22.46
CA ALA A 18 -27.31 -10.60 21.70
C ALA A 18 -26.50 -9.31 21.53
N ILE A 19 -25.45 -9.13 22.32
CA ILE A 19 -24.45 -8.09 22.14
C ILE A 19 -23.69 -8.45 20.86
N ILE A 20 -24.06 -7.86 19.73
CA ILE A 20 -23.28 -7.92 18.49
C ILE A 20 -22.02 -7.12 18.76
N GLN A 21 -20.96 -7.79 19.17
CA GLN A 21 -19.63 -7.19 19.22
C GLN A 21 -19.17 -7.01 17.78
N THR A 22 -19.19 -5.76 17.31
CA THR A 22 -18.48 -5.40 16.09
C THR A 22 -16.99 -5.56 16.38
N LEU A 23 -16.38 -6.63 15.86
CA LEU A 23 -14.93 -6.78 15.89
C LEU A 23 -14.32 -5.58 15.14
N PRO A 24 -13.32 -4.91 15.70
CA PRO A 24 -12.66 -3.85 14.97
C PRO A 24 -12.02 -4.48 13.70
N THR A 25 -12.32 -3.90 12.55
CA THR A 25 -11.65 -4.27 11.29
C THR A 25 -10.17 -3.95 11.47
N GLN A 26 -9.33 -4.97 11.45
CA GLN A 26 -7.88 -4.76 11.58
C GLN A 26 -7.30 -4.36 10.22
N ALA A 27 -6.56 -3.27 10.21
CA ALA A 27 -5.76 -2.91 9.05
C ALA A 27 -4.72 -4.00 8.77
N ALA A 28 -4.65 -4.46 7.53
CA ALA A 28 -3.64 -5.39 7.08
C ALA A 28 -2.61 -4.65 6.22
N THR A 29 -1.34 -5.07 6.30
CA THR A 29 -0.26 -4.49 5.51
C THR A 29 0.31 -5.56 4.59
N SER A 30 0.39 -5.26 3.31
CA SER A 30 1.15 -6.05 2.33
C SER A 30 2.38 -5.26 1.95
N ALA A 31 3.55 -5.87 2.08
CA ALA A 31 4.81 -5.28 1.67
C ALA A 31 5.63 -6.30 0.88
N ALA A 32 6.37 -5.81 -0.11
CA ALA A 32 7.27 -6.60 -0.92
C ALA A 32 8.61 -5.89 -1.07
N THR A 33 9.69 -6.68 -1.18
CA THR A 33 10.99 -6.12 -1.54
C THR A 33 10.99 -5.73 -3.02
N ALA A 34 11.61 -4.61 -3.36
CA ALA A 34 11.65 -4.11 -4.72
C ALA A 34 12.26 -5.11 -5.72
N VAL A 35 13.21 -5.95 -5.28
CA VAL A 35 13.84 -6.97 -6.13
C VAL A 35 12.83 -7.98 -6.71
N GLY A 36 11.77 -8.27 -5.99
CA GLY A 36 10.70 -9.18 -6.43
C GLY A 36 9.52 -8.49 -7.08
N SER A 37 9.40 -7.18 -6.94
CA SER A 37 8.18 -6.43 -7.26
C SER A 37 8.39 -5.35 -8.30
N CYS A 38 9.64 -4.91 -8.56
CA CYS A 38 9.97 -3.84 -9.50
C CYS A 38 10.61 -4.37 -10.77
N LEU A 39 10.26 -3.76 -11.88
CA LEU A 39 10.81 -4.04 -13.20
C LEU A 39 11.17 -2.73 -13.89
N ALA A 40 12.20 -2.76 -14.75
CA ALA A 40 12.48 -1.65 -15.65
C ALA A 40 11.32 -1.46 -16.64
N ASN A 41 11.03 -0.22 -17.00
CA ASN A 41 9.98 0.06 -17.99
C ASN A 41 10.43 -0.26 -19.42
N THR A 42 11.76 -0.35 -19.65
CA THR A 42 12.34 -0.73 -20.94
C THR A 42 13.53 -1.67 -20.75
N THR A 43 13.86 -2.45 -21.76
CA THR A 43 15.03 -3.33 -21.79
C THR A 43 16.35 -2.55 -21.67
N GLU A 44 16.42 -1.35 -22.26
CA GLU A 44 17.59 -0.47 -22.18
C GLU A 44 17.81 0.05 -20.77
N ALA A 45 16.75 0.27 -20.02
CA ALA A 45 16.81 0.67 -18.62
C ALA A 45 17.25 -0.49 -17.72
N ASP A 46 16.87 -1.73 -18.04
CA ASP A 46 17.14 -2.92 -17.21
C ASP A 46 18.63 -3.19 -17.05
N VAL A 47 19.46 -2.86 -18.06
CA VAL A 47 20.93 -3.05 -17.98
C VAL A 47 21.59 -2.16 -16.92
N ASN A 48 20.94 -1.07 -16.53
CA ASN A 48 21.38 -0.15 -15.49
C ASN A 48 20.87 -0.52 -14.10
N LEU A 49 19.93 -1.45 -14.01
CA LEU A 49 19.29 -1.82 -12.76
C LEU A 49 19.95 -3.08 -12.20
N ARG A 50 20.50 -2.95 -11.00
CA ARG A 50 21.03 -4.08 -10.25
C ARG A 50 20.06 -4.56 -9.21
N LYS A 51 19.66 -5.81 -9.32
CA LYS A 51 18.90 -6.53 -8.30
C LYS A 51 19.84 -6.95 -7.17
N ARG A 52 19.61 -6.40 -5.98
CA ARG A 52 20.28 -6.76 -4.74
C ARG A 52 19.38 -7.71 -3.95
N PRO A 53 19.84 -8.37 -2.88
CA PRO A 53 18.99 -9.32 -2.14
C PRO A 53 17.66 -8.76 -1.68
N LEU A 54 17.57 -7.47 -1.34
CA LEU A 54 16.34 -6.82 -0.84
C LEU A 54 15.91 -5.60 -1.66
N ALA A 55 16.78 -5.04 -2.51
CA ALA A 55 16.55 -3.77 -3.18
C ALA A 55 16.82 -3.84 -4.68
N MET A 56 16.28 -2.87 -5.42
CA MET A 56 16.63 -2.61 -6.81
C MET A 56 17.31 -1.25 -6.90
N ARG A 57 18.56 -1.22 -7.38
CA ARG A 57 19.39 -0.02 -7.48
C ARG A 57 19.63 0.37 -8.93
N ASN A 58 19.63 1.66 -9.21
CA ASN A 58 20.16 2.20 -10.46
C ASN A 58 21.70 2.39 -10.32
N GLU A 59 22.48 1.58 -11.03
CA GLU A 59 23.95 1.69 -11.12
C GLU A 59 24.40 2.37 -12.42
N GLY A 60 23.45 2.81 -13.27
CA GLY A 60 23.72 3.57 -14.48
C GLY A 60 24.05 5.04 -14.21
N ALA A 61 24.36 5.77 -15.28
CA ALA A 61 24.68 7.19 -15.22
C ALA A 61 23.45 8.12 -15.40
N THR A 62 22.32 7.56 -15.80
CA THR A 62 21.05 8.31 -16.07
C THR A 62 19.94 7.76 -15.23
N ALA A 63 18.95 8.61 -14.93
CA ALA A 63 17.74 8.16 -14.25
C ALA A 63 16.94 7.21 -15.16
N VAL A 64 16.32 6.20 -14.56
CA VAL A 64 15.50 5.20 -15.26
C VAL A 64 14.14 5.06 -14.60
N TYR A 65 13.12 4.79 -15.41
CA TYR A 65 11.80 4.47 -14.87
C TYR A 65 11.71 3.00 -14.50
N VAL A 66 11.14 2.76 -13.32
CA VAL A 66 10.80 1.43 -12.83
C VAL A 66 9.33 1.38 -12.45
N SER A 67 8.67 0.28 -12.74
CA SER A 67 7.32 -0.01 -12.27
C SER A 67 7.38 -1.06 -11.17
N CYS A 68 6.72 -0.78 -10.05
CA CYS A 68 6.71 -1.65 -8.89
C CYS A 68 5.27 -1.97 -8.48
N ALA A 69 4.97 -3.26 -8.28
CA ALA A 69 3.69 -3.71 -7.75
C ALA A 69 3.92 -4.42 -6.42
N ALA A 70 3.15 -4.10 -5.40
CA ALA A 70 3.03 -4.94 -4.22
C ALA A 70 1.83 -5.86 -4.41
N GLN A 71 2.02 -7.15 -4.08
CA GLN A 71 0.91 -8.09 -4.10
C GLN A 71 0.11 -7.94 -2.82
N TYR A 72 -1.18 -7.74 -2.95
CA TYR A 72 -2.11 -7.85 -1.83
C TYR A 72 -3.03 -9.05 -2.04
N GLY A 73 -3.61 -9.53 -0.94
CA GLY A 73 -4.51 -10.68 -0.96
C GLY A 73 -5.77 -10.40 -1.78
N PHE A 74 -6.50 -11.43 -2.08
CA PHE A 74 -7.60 -11.50 -3.06
C PHE A 74 -8.85 -10.66 -2.74
N ASN A 75 -8.80 -9.80 -1.74
CA ASN A 75 -9.93 -8.91 -1.39
C ASN A 75 -9.43 -7.46 -1.24
N PRO A 76 -9.25 -6.73 -2.33
CA PRO A 76 -8.81 -5.34 -2.31
C PRO A 76 -9.99 -4.42 -1.99
N ASP A 77 -10.56 -4.53 -0.77
CA ASP A 77 -11.76 -3.74 -0.52
C ASP A 77 -11.42 -2.25 -0.41
N VAL A 78 -10.28 -1.90 0.17
CA VAL A 78 -9.92 -0.50 0.32
C VAL A 78 -8.44 -0.36 0.69
N VAL A 79 -7.63 0.25 -0.17
CA VAL A 79 -6.27 0.65 0.17
C VAL A 79 -6.29 2.01 0.85
N GLU A 80 -5.87 2.06 2.10
CA GLU A 80 -5.83 3.26 2.92
C GLU A 80 -4.56 4.07 2.68
N SER A 81 -3.43 3.37 2.52
CA SER A 81 -2.15 4.00 2.23
C SER A 81 -1.25 3.14 1.37
N ALA A 82 -0.43 3.81 0.59
CA ALA A 82 0.62 3.22 -0.23
C ALA A 82 1.98 3.77 0.20
N THR A 83 3.03 2.96 0.13
CA THR A 83 4.36 3.30 0.67
C THR A 83 5.46 2.83 -0.27
N VAL A 84 6.46 3.70 -0.47
CA VAL A 84 7.75 3.36 -1.10
C VAL A 84 8.87 3.77 -0.16
N VAL A 85 9.78 2.85 0.13
CA VAL A 85 11.02 3.13 0.85
C VAL A 85 12.15 3.21 -0.16
N ALA A 86 12.84 4.35 -0.22
CA ALA A 86 13.98 4.57 -1.09
C ALA A 86 15.23 4.96 -0.31
N ILE A 87 16.39 4.55 -0.82
CA ILE A 87 17.70 4.77 -0.20
C ILE A 87 18.59 5.47 -1.22
N ASN A 88 19.21 6.57 -0.80
CA ASN A 88 20.22 7.26 -1.56
C ASN A 88 21.62 6.82 -1.09
N THR A 89 22.40 6.24 -1.98
CA THR A 89 23.79 5.82 -1.68
C THR A 89 24.82 6.84 -2.11
N ASN A 90 24.39 8.01 -2.65
CA ASN A 90 25.26 9.09 -3.02
C ASN A 90 25.63 9.95 -1.82
N ALA A 91 26.82 10.57 -1.87
CA ALA A 91 27.29 11.51 -0.86
C ALA A 91 26.56 12.85 -0.86
N ALA A 92 25.72 13.13 -1.84
CA ALA A 92 24.87 14.33 -1.94
C ALA A 92 23.39 13.97 -1.87
N PRO A 93 22.53 14.87 -1.39
CA PRO A 93 21.08 14.69 -1.47
C PRO A 93 20.61 14.58 -2.92
N VAL A 94 19.55 13.78 -3.17
CA VAL A 94 19.00 13.54 -4.51
C VAL A 94 17.49 13.65 -4.47
N GLU A 95 16.89 14.30 -5.47
CA GLU A 95 15.44 14.26 -5.66
C GLU A 95 15.01 12.92 -6.22
N PHE A 96 13.96 12.35 -5.61
CA PHE A 96 13.34 11.11 -6.00
C PHE A 96 11.85 11.34 -6.24
N THR A 97 11.39 11.01 -7.44
CA THR A 97 9.99 11.15 -7.84
C THR A 97 9.38 9.79 -8.08
N CYS A 98 8.23 9.57 -7.49
CA CYS A 98 7.44 8.37 -7.71
C CYS A 98 5.96 8.74 -7.84
N THR A 99 5.24 8.06 -8.71
CA THR A 99 3.80 8.23 -8.92
C THR A 99 3.10 6.98 -8.47
N LEU A 100 2.16 7.10 -7.54
CA LEU A 100 1.17 6.06 -7.32
C LEU A 100 0.18 6.12 -8.49
N VAL A 101 -0.01 4.99 -9.15
CA VAL A 101 -0.99 4.80 -10.23
C VAL A 101 -2.09 3.92 -9.68
N ASP A 102 -3.29 4.47 -9.57
CA ASP A 102 -4.47 3.78 -9.04
C ASP A 102 -5.46 3.51 -10.16
N GLY A 103 -6.02 2.32 -10.22
CA GLY A 103 -7.03 1.92 -11.17
C GLY A 103 -6.60 0.83 -12.16
N ALA A 104 -7.51 0.45 -13.04
CA ALA A 104 -7.31 -0.63 -14.00
C ALA A 104 -7.48 -0.16 -15.45
N LEU A 105 -6.66 -0.70 -16.34
CA LEU A 105 -6.65 -0.38 -17.79
C LEU A 105 -7.89 -0.90 -18.56
N ILE A 106 -8.94 -1.33 -17.84
CA ILE A 106 -10.20 -1.77 -18.48
C ILE A 106 -11.06 -0.60 -18.95
N ALA A 107 -10.83 0.61 -18.39
CA ALA A 107 -11.44 1.84 -18.85
C ALA A 107 -10.50 3.01 -18.55
N SER A 108 -10.19 3.84 -19.55
CA SER A 108 -9.24 4.95 -19.42
C SER A 108 -9.63 5.98 -18.34
N ASP A 109 -10.91 6.08 -18.04
CA ASP A 109 -11.46 7.04 -17.06
C ASP A 109 -11.31 6.58 -15.61
N LEU A 110 -10.74 5.38 -15.39
CA LEU A 110 -10.53 4.78 -14.08
C LEU A 110 -9.05 4.67 -13.70
N ILE A 111 -8.18 5.46 -14.33
CA ILE A 111 -6.76 5.50 -13.99
C ILE A 111 -6.44 6.89 -13.45
N PHE A 112 -5.93 6.91 -12.22
CA PHE A 112 -5.54 8.12 -11.51
C PHE A 112 -4.04 8.11 -11.22
N PHE A 113 -3.42 9.29 -11.23
CA PHE A 113 -1.98 9.45 -11.04
C PHE A 113 -1.73 10.43 -9.89
N TYR A 114 -1.00 9.97 -8.88
CA TYR A 114 -0.66 10.76 -7.69
C TYR A 114 0.87 10.90 -7.59
N PRO A 115 1.48 11.86 -8.32
CA PRO A 115 2.92 12.06 -8.28
C PRO A 115 3.35 12.70 -6.96
N LYS A 116 4.49 12.22 -6.42
CA LYS A 116 5.19 12.86 -5.29
C LYS A 116 6.67 12.92 -5.57
N THR A 117 7.31 13.97 -5.04
CA THR A 117 8.76 14.14 -5.07
C THR A 117 9.25 14.41 -3.66
N ILE A 118 10.31 13.73 -3.25
CA ILE A 118 11.00 13.94 -1.98
C ILE A 118 12.50 14.11 -2.22
N THR A 119 13.17 14.78 -1.29
CA THR A 119 14.63 14.82 -1.27
C THR A 119 15.14 13.69 -0.37
N LEU A 120 15.86 12.73 -0.97
CA LEU A 120 16.57 11.70 -0.23
C LEU A 120 17.86 12.29 0.35
N PRO A 121 18.11 12.15 1.66
CA PRO A 121 19.36 12.63 2.26
C PRO A 121 20.57 11.88 1.71
N SER A 122 21.76 12.48 1.79
CA SER A 122 23.00 11.83 1.43
C SER A 122 23.25 10.57 2.26
N ASN A 123 23.57 9.45 1.63
CA ASN A 123 23.77 8.15 2.28
C ASN A 123 22.65 7.77 3.25
N GLY A 124 21.39 8.09 2.89
CA GLY A 124 20.26 7.92 3.78
C GLY A 124 19.02 7.42 3.08
N ALA A 125 18.03 7.03 3.89
CA ALA A 125 16.74 6.53 3.43
C ALA A 125 15.63 7.54 3.72
N ALA A 126 14.57 7.47 2.92
CA ALA A 126 13.31 8.15 3.21
C ALA A 126 12.12 7.28 2.78
N VAL A 127 10.99 7.58 3.40
CA VAL A 127 9.71 6.92 3.13
C VAL A 127 8.80 7.90 2.41
N MET A 128 8.26 7.50 1.28
CA MET A 128 7.25 8.22 0.54
C MET A 128 5.91 7.52 0.76
N ASN A 129 4.93 8.25 1.26
CA ASN A 129 3.59 7.71 1.54
C ASN A 129 2.54 8.47 0.74
N TRP A 130 1.52 7.73 0.30
CA TRP A 130 0.25 8.25 -0.19
C TRP A 130 -0.86 7.83 0.76
N PHE A 131 -1.75 8.74 1.06
CA PHE A 131 -2.89 8.54 1.94
C PHE A 131 -4.18 8.91 1.22
N ALA A 132 -5.31 8.52 1.77
CA ALA A 132 -6.62 8.92 1.24
C ALA A 132 -6.76 10.44 1.05
N SER A 133 -6.06 11.27 1.86
CA SER A 133 -6.01 12.73 1.69
C SER A 133 -5.42 13.18 0.34
N ASP A 134 -4.54 12.39 -0.26
CA ASP A 134 -3.98 12.66 -1.59
C ASP A 134 -4.99 12.41 -2.71
N ASN A 135 -6.04 11.63 -2.41
CA ASN A 135 -7.18 11.32 -3.28
C ASN A 135 -8.47 12.03 -2.81
N GLY A 136 -8.36 13.26 -2.35
CA GLY A 136 -9.52 14.05 -1.91
C GLY A 136 -10.28 13.48 -0.71
N GLY A 137 -9.64 12.62 0.10
CA GLY A 137 -10.23 11.94 1.25
C GLY A 137 -10.88 10.59 0.91
N THR A 138 -10.78 10.15 -0.34
CA THR A 138 -11.26 8.84 -0.79
C THR A 138 -10.11 7.84 -0.81
N THR A 139 -10.35 6.64 -0.34
CA THR A 139 -9.39 5.53 -0.41
C THR A 139 -9.11 5.12 -1.87
N PHE A 140 -8.00 4.45 -2.10
CA PHE A 140 -7.63 3.97 -3.43
C PHE A 140 -8.42 2.71 -3.83
N THR A 141 -8.44 2.39 -5.12
CA THR A 141 -9.36 1.36 -5.70
C THR A 141 -8.92 -0.08 -5.47
N GLY A 142 -7.72 -0.32 -4.96
CA GLY A 142 -7.17 -1.65 -4.77
C GLY A 142 -6.42 -2.23 -5.98
N PHE A 143 -6.18 -1.42 -7.03
CA PHE A 143 -5.36 -1.79 -8.20
C PHE A 143 -4.23 -0.79 -8.37
N GLU A 144 -3.31 -0.78 -7.41
CA GLU A 144 -2.24 0.20 -7.38
C GLU A 144 -0.93 -0.36 -7.91
N ASN A 145 -0.19 0.54 -8.53
CA ASN A 145 1.19 0.33 -8.97
C ASN A 145 1.99 1.61 -8.72
N PHE A 146 3.29 1.48 -8.56
CA PHE A 146 4.19 2.62 -8.48
C PHE A 146 4.98 2.76 -9.78
N SER A 147 5.05 3.98 -10.32
CA SER A 147 5.95 4.35 -11.40
C SER A 147 6.97 5.35 -10.86
N CYS A 148 8.20 4.93 -10.68
CA CYS A 148 9.23 5.73 -10.04
C CYS A 148 10.36 6.05 -11.02
N LEU A 149 10.79 7.33 -11.05
CA LEU A 149 12.01 7.76 -11.70
C LEU A 149 13.17 7.56 -10.73
N LEU A 150 13.97 6.53 -10.98
CA LEU A 150 15.08 6.11 -10.12
C LEU A 150 16.38 6.76 -10.56
N PRO A 151 16.91 7.77 -9.84
CA PRO A 151 18.18 8.41 -10.18
C PRO A 151 19.37 7.48 -10.00
N PRO A 152 20.52 7.78 -10.62
CA PRO A 152 21.79 7.08 -10.36
C PRO A 152 22.10 6.98 -8.87
N GLY A 153 22.51 5.79 -8.42
CA GLY A 153 22.88 5.53 -7.02
C GLY A 153 21.70 5.51 -6.03
N VAL A 154 20.46 5.64 -6.50
CA VAL A 154 19.27 5.46 -5.67
C VAL A 154 18.76 4.03 -5.81
N GLU A 155 18.28 3.47 -4.72
CA GLU A 155 17.64 2.16 -4.70
C GLU A 155 16.25 2.24 -4.06
N ILE A 156 15.33 1.41 -4.55
CA ILE A 156 14.06 1.13 -3.89
C ILE A 156 14.24 -0.17 -3.10
N ASP A 157 13.88 -0.14 -1.82
CA ASP A 157 13.98 -1.28 -0.91
C ASP A 157 12.63 -1.98 -0.75
N ILE A 158 11.60 -1.24 -0.34
CA ILE A 158 10.27 -1.78 -0.02
C ILE A 158 9.21 -1.00 -0.79
N VAL A 159 8.22 -1.72 -1.27
CA VAL A 159 6.94 -1.18 -1.71
C VAL A 159 5.82 -1.88 -0.95
N GLY A 160 4.76 -1.16 -0.59
CA GLY A 160 3.71 -1.75 0.22
C GLY A 160 2.42 -0.96 0.24
N PHE A 161 1.37 -1.61 0.75
CA PHE A 161 0.04 -1.06 0.94
C PHE A 161 -0.50 -1.44 2.30
N THR A 162 -1.27 -0.54 2.89
CA THR A 162 -2.11 -0.83 4.07
C THR A 162 -3.56 -0.78 3.62
N TYR A 163 -4.35 -1.79 4.01
CA TYR A 163 -5.76 -1.94 3.62
C TYR A 163 -6.59 -2.51 4.77
N TYR A 164 -7.91 -2.31 4.71
CA TYR A 164 -8.91 -2.88 5.63
C TYR A 164 -9.73 -3.96 4.96
#